data_0d6ebe0a49be8b786ce961aa1cdf193f
#
_entry.id   0d6ebe0a49be8b786ce961aa1cdf193f
#
_cell.length_a   1.000
_cell.length_b   1.000
_cell.length_c   1.000
_cell.angle_alpha   90.00
_cell.angle_beta   90.00
_cell.angle_gamma   90.00
#
_symmetry.space_group_name_H-M   'P 1'
#
loop_
_entity.id
_entity.type
_entity.pdbx_description
1 polymer ?
#
loop_
_entity_poly.entity_id
_entity_poly.type
_entity_poly.pdbx_seq_one_letter_code
_entity_poly.pdbx_strand_id
1 'polypeptide(L)'
;MAYQTVNPANNQLIKEFPAHSDADVEAALQKADALYHSPWAKGDIDQRLPVLHKLADLIDSRVEELAKIASQEMGKLIAQSRGEVKLCAQIARYYADNAKSFLAPVKYPSAIGEAWVEHHPIGVLMAVEPWNFPYYQLMRVLAPNLAAGNPVIAKHASIVPHCAETFAHLVREAGAPDGEWTNLFISQEQVAKIIADDRVQGAALTGSEKAGSVVASQAAKYIKKATRELG
;
A
#
# COMPACT_ATOMS: atom_id res chain seq x y z
N MET A 1 4.03 -18.02 11.29
CA MET A 1 5.27 -17.81 10.52
C MET A 1 5.94 -16.59 11.14
N ALA A 2 7.23 -16.67 11.50
CA ALA A 2 7.91 -15.50 12.06
C ALA A 2 8.26 -14.52 10.94
N TYR A 3 8.11 -13.24 11.21
CA TYR A 3 8.58 -12.15 10.36
C TYR A 3 10.00 -11.80 10.80
N GLN A 4 10.97 -12.01 9.93
CA GLN A 4 12.37 -11.87 10.27
C GLN A 4 13.16 -11.28 9.10
N THR A 5 14.07 -10.36 9.39
CA THR A 5 15.11 -9.93 8.48
C THR A 5 16.31 -10.86 8.66
N VAL A 6 16.56 -11.72 7.68
CA VAL A 6 17.72 -12.61 7.62
C VAL A 6 18.55 -12.24 6.41
N ASN A 7 19.84 -11.93 6.61
CA ASN A 7 20.72 -11.60 5.51
C ASN A 7 21.01 -12.84 4.64
N PRO A 8 20.59 -12.89 3.37
CA PRO A 8 20.74 -14.07 2.53
C PRO A 8 22.20 -14.37 2.15
N ALA A 9 23.13 -13.42 2.32
CA ALA A 9 24.55 -13.62 2.03
C ALA A 9 25.28 -14.45 3.10
N ASN A 10 24.82 -14.42 4.35
CA ASN A 10 25.49 -15.08 5.47
C ASN A 10 24.54 -15.78 6.44
N ASN A 11 23.24 -15.81 6.15
CA ASN A 11 22.16 -16.36 6.99
C ASN A 11 22.08 -15.74 8.40
N GLN A 12 22.59 -14.54 8.60
CA GLN A 12 22.58 -13.87 9.89
C GLN A 12 21.19 -13.24 10.14
N LEU A 13 20.58 -13.57 11.27
CA LEU A 13 19.38 -12.88 11.75
C LEU A 13 19.76 -11.44 12.14
N ILE A 14 19.10 -10.46 11.52
CA ILE A 14 19.33 -9.03 11.77
C ILE A 14 18.26 -8.49 12.74
N LYS A 15 16.98 -8.80 12.49
CA LYS A 15 15.88 -8.30 13.28
C LYS A 15 14.67 -9.24 13.21
N GLU A 16 13.97 -9.37 14.33
CA GLU A 16 12.67 -10.05 14.41
C GLU A 16 11.54 -9.05 14.57
N PHE A 17 10.39 -9.39 14.03
CA PHE A 17 9.18 -8.58 14.09
C PHE A 17 8.06 -9.44 14.68
N PRO A 18 7.44 -9.02 15.78
CA PRO A 18 6.34 -9.78 16.37
C PRO A 18 5.16 -9.83 15.40
N ALA A 19 4.53 -10.99 15.31
CA ALA A 19 3.28 -11.12 14.57
C ALA A 19 2.17 -10.33 15.27
N HIS A 20 1.34 -9.66 14.48
CA HIS A 20 0.17 -8.95 14.98
C HIS A 20 -0.94 -9.93 15.36
N SER A 21 -1.59 -9.65 16.48
CA SER A 21 -2.75 -10.39 16.96
C SER A 21 -4.04 -10.04 16.19
N ASP A 22 -5.09 -10.81 16.40
CA ASP A 22 -6.42 -10.47 15.86
C ASP A 22 -6.96 -9.14 16.44
N ALA A 23 -6.54 -8.76 17.66
CA ALA A 23 -6.86 -7.46 18.25
C ALA A 23 -6.15 -6.30 17.52
N ASP A 24 -4.90 -6.50 17.09
CA ASP A 24 -4.16 -5.50 16.30
C ASP A 24 -4.81 -5.35 14.90
N VAL A 25 -5.28 -6.45 14.30
CA VAL A 25 -6.02 -6.42 13.04
C VAL A 25 -7.31 -5.63 13.19
N GLU A 26 -8.07 -5.88 14.24
CA GLU A 26 -9.32 -5.15 14.51
C GLU A 26 -9.04 -3.65 14.72
N ALA A 27 -8.01 -3.29 15.49
CA ALA A 27 -7.63 -1.89 15.68
C ALA A 27 -7.21 -1.20 14.35
N ALA A 28 -6.52 -1.93 13.46
CA ALA A 28 -6.16 -1.42 12.14
C ALA A 28 -7.40 -1.18 11.26
N LEU A 29 -8.35 -2.11 11.25
CA LEU A 29 -9.61 -1.98 10.53
C LEU A 29 -10.43 -0.79 11.04
N GLN A 30 -10.57 -0.61 12.36
CA GLN A 30 -11.28 0.52 12.95
C GLN A 30 -10.67 1.86 12.54
N LYS A 31 -9.32 1.98 12.59
CA LYS A 31 -8.63 3.22 12.20
C LYS A 31 -8.81 3.55 10.72
N ALA A 32 -8.63 2.55 9.85
CA ALA A 32 -8.77 2.73 8.41
C ALA A 32 -10.22 3.10 8.02
N ASP A 33 -11.21 2.44 8.61
CA ASP A 33 -12.63 2.72 8.37
C ASP A 33 -13.04 4.11 8.89
N ALA A 34 -12.62 4.47 10.09
CA ALA A 34 -12.87 5.81 10.65
C ALA A 34 -12.25 6.89 9.75
N LEU A 35 -11.04 6.67 9.23
CA LEU A 35 -10.39 7.59 8.31
C LEU A 35 -11.16 7.69 6.98
N TYR A 36 -11.62 6.56 6.43
CA TYR A 36 -12.44 6.55 5.21
C TYR A 36 -13.72 7.38 5.36
N HIS A 37 -14.32 7.38 6.56
CA HIS A 37 -15.52 8.17 6.83
C HIS A 37 -15.26 9.63 7.22
N SER A 38 -14.00 10.05 7.26
CA SER A 38 -13.59 11.40 7.63
C SER A 38 -13.48 12.35 6.41
N PRO A 39 -13.36 13.66 6.63
CA PRO A 39 -13.05 14.63 5.58
C PRO A 39 -11.74 14.37 4.84
N TRP A 40 -10.80 13.65 5.42
CA TRP A 40 -9.55 13.25 4.77
C TRP A 40 -9.80 12.43 3.49
N ALA A 41 -10.61 11.39 3.57
CA ALA A 41 -10.87 10.51 2.44
C ALA A 41 -11.86 11.10 1.43
N LYS A 42 -12.94 11.75 1.93
CA LYS A 42 -14.06 12.23 1.11
C LYS A 42 -13.98 13.72 0.75
N GLY A 43 -13.03 14.44 1.33
CA GLY A 43 -12.83 15.86 1.10
C GLY A 43 -11.90 16.14 -0.07
N ASP A 44 -11.42 17.39 -0.12
CA ASP A 44 -10.55 17.87 -1.19
C ASP A 44 -9.26 17.06 -1.30
N ILE A 45 -8.94 16.64 -2.51
CA ILE A 45 -7.69 15.94 -2.85
C ILE A 45 -6.45 16.78 -2.49
N ASP A 46 -6.55 18.10 -2.51
CA ASP A 46 -5.46 19.02 -2.17
C ASP A 46 -4.94 18.87 -0.73
N GLN A 47 -5.67 18.16 0.15
CA GLN A 47 -5.18 17.77 1.48
C GLN A 47 -4.21 16.59 1.43
N ARG A 48 -4.30 15.72 0.43
CA ARG A 48 -3.55 14.46 0.32
C ARG A 48 -2.29 14.60 -0.53
N LEU A 49 -2.32 15.38 -1.61
CA LEU A 49 -1.20 15.50 -2.54
C LEU A 49 0.10 16.00 -1.89
N PRO A 50 0.09 16.97 -0.94
CA PRO A 50 1.31 17.39 -0.24
C PRO A 50 2.02 16.27 0.53
N VAL A 51 1.26 15.27 1.01
CA VAL A 51 1.84 14.09 1.68
C VAL A 51 2.69 13.27 0.71
N LEU A 52 2.23 13.08 -0.53
CA LEU A 52 2.99 12.38 -1.57
C LEU A 52 4.28 13.12 -1.94
N HIS A 53 4.23 14.45 -2.06
CA HIS A 53 5.43 15.25 -2.31
C HIS A 53 6.45 15.11 -1.17
N LYS A 54 5.99 15.26 0.08
CA LYS A 54 6.86 15.11 1.24
C LYS A 54 7.41 13.70 1.37
N LEU A 55 6.60 12.68 1.07
CA LEU A 55 7.07 11.29 1.04
C LEU A 55 8.17 11.08 0.01
N ALA A 56 8.02 11.65 -1.18
CA ALA A 56 9.06 11.61 -2.22
C ALA A 56 10.37 12.26 -1.76
N ASP A 57 10.30 13.42 -1.10
CA ASP A 57 11.47 14.12 -0.58
C ASP A 57 12.17 13.33 0.55
N LEU A 58 11.40 12.71 1.45
CA LEU A 58 11.93 11.83 2.48
C LEU A 58 12.63 10.60 1.88
N ILE A 59 12.05 9.97 0.86
CA ILE A 59 12.65 8.84 0.17
C ILE A 59 13.95 9.25 -0.52
N ASP A 60 13.97 10.37 -1.25
CA ASP A 60 15.18 10.85 -1.92
C ASP A 60 16.31 11.20 -0.94
N SER A 61 15.96 11.75 0.22
CA SER A 61 16.96 12.08 1.26
C SER A 61 17.58 10.84 1.93
N ARG A 62 16.93 9.66 1.80
CA ARG A 62 17.34 8.40 2.48
C ARG A 62 17.64 7.26 1.50
N VAL A 63 17.99 7.55 0.25
CA VAL A 63 18.23 6.52 -0.79
C VAL A 63 19.21 5.45 -0.32
N GLU A 64 20.34 5.83 0.30
CA GLU A 64 21.37 4.88 0.73
C GLU A 64 20.89 4.00 1.89
N GLU A 65 20.18 4.55 2.85
CA GLU A 65 19.59 3.81 3.98
C GLU A 65 18.59 2.77 3.48
N LEU A 66 17.60 3.20 2.70
CA LEU A 66 16.53 2.35 2.17
C LEU A 66 17.07 1.26 1.24
N ALA A 67 18.00 1.61 0.34
CA ALA A 67 18.63 0.66 -0.55
C ALA A 67 19.42 -0.42 0.21
N LYS A 68 20.12 -0.04 1.29
CA LYS A 68 20.85 -0.98 2.14
C LYS A 68 19.90 -1.96 2.83
N ILE A 69 18.78 -1.49 3.38
CA ILE A 69 17.76 -2.35 4.00
C ILE A 69 17.26 -3.39 2.99
N ALA A 70 16.84 -2.96 1.79
CA ALA A 70 16.36 -3.86 0.74
C ALA A 70 17.42 -4.90 0.34
N SER A 71 18.66 -4.48 0.15
CA SER A 71 19.77 -5.40 -0.20
C SER A 71 20.06 -6.40 0.92
N GLN A 72 19.97 -5.99 2.18
CA GLN A 72 20.19 -6.87 3.33
C GLN A 72 19.06 -7.89 3.54
N GLU A 73 17.81 -7.55 3.20
CA GLU A 73 16.68 -8.45 3.40
C GLU A 73 16.52 -9.50 2.30
N MET A 74 16.76 -9.12 1.04
CA MET A 74 16.44 -10.02 -0.08
C MET A 74 17.58 -10.23 -1.09
N GLY A 75 18.79 -9.73 -0.79
CA GLY A 75 19.99 -10.01 -1.59
C GLY A 75 20.06 -9.24 -2.93
N LYS A 76 19.22 -8.24 -3.14
CA LYS A 76 19.25 -7.40 -4.35
C LYS A 76 20.56 -6.62 -4.44
N LEU A 77 21.11 -6.48 -5.65
CA LEU A 77 22.28 -5.63 -5.90
C LEU A 77 21.99 -4.22 -5.42
N ILE A 78 22.91 -3.63 -4.67
CA ILE A 78 22.75 -2.29 -4.08
C ILE A 78 22.45 -1.21 -5.14
N ALA A 79 23.03 -1.33 -6.34
CA ALA A 79 22.72 -0.43 -7.44
C ALA A 79 21.27 -0.51 -7.91
N GLN A 80 20.70 -1.73 -7.94
CA GLN A 80 19.28 -1.95 -8.27
C GLN A 80 18.38 -1.45 -7.15
N SER A 81 18.75 -1.67 -5.87
CA SER A 81 18.00 -1.15 -4.73
C SER A 81 17.95 0.39 -4.73
N ARG A 82 19.08 1.06 -5.06
CA ARG A 82 19.08 2.52 -5.24
C ARG A 82 18.14 2.97 -6.36
N GLY A 83 18.13 2.26 -7.47
CA GLY A 83 17.24 2.53 -8.60
C GLY A 83 15.77 2.39 -8.22
N GLU A 84 15.43 1.33 -7.49
CA GLU A 84 14.07 1.09 -6.98
C GLU A 84 13.61 2.21 -6.03
N VAL A 85 14.45 2.59 -5.06
CA VAL A 85 14.12 3.66 -4.10
C VAL A 85 13.86 4.98 -4.84
N LYS A 86 14.71 5.35 -5.80
CA LYS A 86 14.51 6.56 -6.63
C LYS A 86 13.22 6.49 -7.45
N LEU A 87 12.89 5.31 -8.00
CA LEU A 87 11.63 5.11 -8.72
C LEU A 87 10.43 5.33 -7.80
N CYS A 88 10.49 4.92 -6.52
CA CYS A 88 9.42 5.20 -5.56
C CYS A 88 9.18 6.70 -5.39
N ALA A 89 10.23 7.50 -5.24
CA ALA A 89 10.11 8.95 -5.16
C ALA A 89 9.50 9.56 -6.42
N GLN A 90 9.87 9.07 -7.61
CA GLN A 90 9.31 9.52 -8.88
C GLN A 90 7.81 9.18 -8.99
N ILE A 91 7.40 7.98 -8.56
CA ILE A 91 5.99 7.57 -8.56
C ILE A 91 5.18 8.45 -7.62
N ALA A 92 5.67 8.71 -6.41
CA ALA A 92 4.97 9.59 -5.47
C ALA A 92 4.76 10.99 -6.05
N ARG A 93 5.80 11.60 -6.65
CA ARG A 93 5.67 12.91 -7.33
C ARG A 93 4.70 12.86 -8.52
N TYR A 94 4.80 11.80 -9.33
CA TYR A 94 3.90 11.65 -10.48
C TYR A 94 2.43 11.69 -10.08
N TYR A 95 2.04 10.94 -9.04
CA TYR A 95 0.66 10.99 -8.56
C TYR A 95 0.33 12.30 -7.85
N ALA A 96 1.27 12.90 -7.10
CA ALA A 96 1.07 14.21 -6.50
C ALA A 96 0.77 15.30 -7.54
N ASP A 97 1.46 15.26 -8.69
CA ASP A 97 1.33 16.27 -9.75
C ASP A 97 0.11 16.03 -10.66
N ASN A 98 -0.32 14.78 -10.84
CA ASN A 98 -1.27 14.43 -11.88
C ASN A 98 -2.63 13.91 -11.38
N ALA A 99 -2.72 13.43 -10.12
CA ALA A 99 -3.93 12.78 -9.63
C ALA A 99 -5.17 13.66 -9.68
N LYS A 100 -5.03 14.97 -9.48
CA LYS A 100 -6.14 15.92 -9.59
C LYS A 100 -6.76 15.92 -10.99
N SER A 101 -5.94 15.80 -12.03
CA SER A 101 -6.44 15.71 -13.41
C SER A 101 -7.04 14.35 -13.72
N PHE A 102 -6.46 13.26 -13.18
CA PHE A 102 -6.95 11.89 -13.39
C PHE A 102 -8.32 11.66 -12.74
N LEU A 103 -8.59 12.33 -11.62
CA LEU A 103 -9.82 12.17 -10.85
C LEU A 103 -10.84 13.28 -11.14
N ALA A 104 -10.53 14.21 -12.06
CA ALA A 104 -11.44 15.27 -12.43
C ALA A 104 -12.73 14.70 -13.07
N PRO A 105 -13.89 15.30 -12.79
CA PRO A 105 -15.13 14.92 -13.43
C PRO A 105 -15.07 15.04 -14.96
N VAL A 106 -15.60 14.05 -15.67
CA VAL A 106 -15.65 14.02 -17.13
C VAL A 106 -17.10 14.20 -17.60
N LYS A 107 -17.38 15.27 -18.36
CA LYS A 107 -18.70 15.49 -18.96
C LYS A 107 -18.89 14.62 -20.21
N TYR A 108 -20.09 14.10 -20.36
CA TYR A 108 -20.51 13.32 -21.53
C TYR A 108 -21.71 13.97 -22.22
N PRO A 109 -21.78 13.91 -23.58
CA PRO A 109 -22.97 14.34 -24.32
C PRO A 109 -24.19 13.52 -23.90
N SER A 110 -25.31 14.20 -23.67
CA SER A 110 -26.60 13.56 -23.33
C SER A 110 -27.76 14.38 -23.93
N ALA A 111 -28.75 13.69 -24.48
CA ALA A 111 -29.95 14.30 -25.06
C ALA A 111 -31.02 14.64 -24.00
N ILE A 112 -30.89 14.13 -22.78
CA ILE A 112 -31.90 14.24 -21.73
C ILE A 112 -31.48 15.08 -20.52
N GLY A 113 -30.31 15.74 -20.58
CA GLY A 113 -29.81 16.58 -19.50
C GLY A 113 -28.29 16.58 -19.41
N GLU A 114 -27.74 17.18 -18.37
CA GLU A 114 -26.30 17.12 -18.10
C GLU A 114 -25.91 15.73 -17.59
N ALA A 115 -24.82 15.18 -18.11
CA ALA A 115 -24.25 13.89 -17.69
C ALA A 115 -22.75 14.01 -17.47
N TRP A 116 -22.25 13.44 -16.38
CA TRP A 116 -20.83 13.35 -16.07
C TRP A 116 -20.50 12.12 -15.26
N VAL A 117 -19.22 11.74 -15.26
CA VAL A 117 -18.66 10.69 -14.39
C VAL A 117 -17.76 11.36 -13.37
N GLU A 118 -17.96 11.02 -12.11
CA GLU A 118 -17.11 11.43 -10.99
C GLU A 118 -16.37 10.22 -10.40
N HIS A 119 -15.20 10.47 -9.82
CA HIS A 119 -14.39 9.47 -9.15
C HIS A 119 -14.47 9.68 -7.64
N HIS A 120 -14.87 8.64 -6.92
CA HIS A 120 -14.94 8.65 -5.47
C HIS A 120 -14.13 7.50 -4.86
N PRO A 121 -13.57 7.67 -3.63
CA PRO A 121 -12.93 6.56 -2.93
C PRO A 121 -13.95 5.45 -2.66
N ILE A 122 -13.50 4.20 -2.78
CA ILE A 122 -14.38 3.04 -2.58
C ILE A 122 -14.37 2.50 -1.15
N GLY A 123 -13.33 2.81 -0.36
CA GLY A 123 -13.20 2.34 1.02
C GLY A 123 -11.83 1.79 1.34
N VAL A 124 -11.75 1.06 2.44
CA VAL A 124 -10.50 0.41 2.87
C VAL A 124 -10.11 -0.70 1.90
N LEU A 125 -8.83 -0.78 1.58
CA LEU A 125 -8.27 -1.80 0.70
C LEU A 125 -7.31 -2.72 1.47
N MET A 126 -7.34 -4.03 1.14
CA MET A 126 -6.32 -4.99 1.56
C MET A 126 -5.28 -5.17 0.46
N ALA A 127 -4.01 -4.88 0.73
CA ALA A 127 -2.91 -5.09 -0.19
C ALA A 127 -2.02 -6.26 0.25
N VAL A 128 -1.66 -7.14 -0.70
CA VAL A 128 -0.74 -8.27 -0.49
C VAL A 128 0.37 -8.18 -1.51
N GLU A 129 1.62 -7.93 -1.03
CA GLU A 129 2.72 -7.57 -1.90
C GLU A 129 3.92 -8.52 -1.77
N PRO A 130 4.64 -8.78 -2.87
CA PRO A 130 5.76 -9.70 -2.92
C PRO A 130 7.08 -9.03 -2.53
N TRP A 131 8.14 -9.82 -2.44
CA TRP A 131 9.46 -9.43 -1.94
C TRP A 131 10.41 -8.83 -2.99
N ASN A 132 10.15 -9.03 -4.28
CA ASN A 132 11.14 -8.77 -5.34
C ASN A 132 11.46 -7.29 -5.60
N PHE A 133 10.54 -6.40 -5.28
CA PHE A 133 10.70 -4.94 -5.28
C PHE A 133 10.04 -4.37 -4.02
N PRO A 134 10.68 -4.49 -2.84
CA PRO A 134 10.01 -4.31 -1.56
C PRO A 134 9.42 -2.91 -1.32
N TYR A 135 10.04 -1.86 -1.81
CA TYR A 135 9.49 -0.50 -1.70
C TYR A 135 8.57 -0.14 -2.87
N TYR A 136 8.95 -0.54 -4.09
CA TYR A 136 8.16 -0.23 -5.29
C TYR A 136 6.76 -0.82 -5.23
N GLN A 137 6.62 -2.07 -4.80
CA GLN A 137 5.31 -2.73 -4.70
C GLN A 137 4.38 -2.00 -3.71
N LEU A 138 4.91 -1.53 -2.59
CA LEU A 138 4.13 -0.75 -1.62
C LEU A 138 3.77 0.63 -2.18
N MET A 139 4.71 1.32 -2.83
CA MET A 139 4.50 2.65 -3.39
C MET A 139 3.45 2.67 -4.50
N ARG A 140 3.46 1.67 -5.40
CA ARG A 140 2.50 1.60 -6.50
C ARG A 140 1.07 1.37 -6.04
N VAL A 141 0.88 0.79 -4.85
CA VAL A 141 -0.44 0.68 -4.22
C VAL A 141 -0.75 1.95 -3.44
N LEU A 142 0.19 2.45 -2.64
CA LEU A 142 -0.05 3.64 -1.81
C LEU A 142 -0.39 4.88 -2.64
N ALA A 143 0.46 5.24 -3.60
CA ALA A 143 0.38 6.57 -4.24
C ALA A 143 -0.97 6.85 -4.91
N PRO A 144 -1.53 5.99 -5.78
CA PRO A 144 -2.84 6.21 -6.37
C PRO A 144 -3.98 6.15 -5.35
N ASN A 145 -3.89 5.27 -4.34
CA ASN A 145 -4.95 5.09 -3.38
C ASN A 145 -5.00 6.21 -2.34
N LEU A 146 -3.85 6.70 -1.87
CA LEU A 146 -3.79 7.89 -1.04
C LEU A 146 -4.36 9.10 -1.78
N ALA A 147 -3.98 9.32 -3.05
CA ALA A 147 -4.54 10.40 -3.85
C ALA A 147 -6.07 10.26 -4.02
N ALA A 148 -6.58 9.06 -4.22
CA ALA A 148 -8.01 8.79 -4.36
C ALA A 148 -8.79 8.84 -3.04
N GLY A 149 -8.12 8.74 -1.88
CA GLY A 149 -8.75 8.72 -0.55
C GLY A 149 -9.15 7.31 -0.08
N ASN A 150 -8.47 6.27 -0.53
CA ASN A 150 -8.67 4.90 -0.09
C ASN A 150 -7.61 4.50 0.94
N PRO A 151 -7.93 4.33 2.22
CA PRO A 151 -7.00 3.79 3.20
C PRO A 151 -6.57 2.36 2.87
N VAL A 152 -5.32 2.02 3.15
CA VAL A 152 -4.75 0.71 2.80
C VAL A 152 -4.21 -0.02 4.02
N ILE A 153 -4.64 -1.27 4.20
CA ILE A 153 -4.02 -2.24 5.10
C ILE A 153 -3.14 -3.15 4.25
N ALA A 154 -1.85 -3.22 4.53
CA ALA A 154 -0.89 -3.95 3.74
C ALA A 154 -0.29 -5.14 4.50
N LYS A 155 -0.19 -6.28 3.82
CA LYS A 155 0.64 -7.41 4.23
C LYS A 155 1.74 -7.61 3.20
N HIS A 156 2.96 -7.29 3.58
CA HIS A 156 4.12 -7.56 2.73
C HIS A 156 4.64 -9.00 2.91
N ALA A 157 5.53 -9.42 2.02
CA ALA A 157 6.18 -10.72 2.13
C ALA A 157 6.98 -10.83 3.44
N SER A 158 6.95 -12.01 4.06
CA SER A 158 7.54 -12.24 5.39
C SER A 158 9.06 -12.16 5.44
N ILE A 159 9.72 -12.13 4.28
CA ILE A 159 11.19 -12.03 4.18
C ILE A 159 11.70 -10.60 4.04
N VAL A 160 10.81 -9.61 3.89
CA VAL A 160 11.16 -8.18 3.78
C VAL A 160 10.40 -7.31 4.79
N PRO A 161 10.31 -7.72 6.07
CA PRO A 161 9.52 -6.99 7.06
C PRO A 161 10.12 -5.64 7.44
N HIS A 162 11.44 -5.48 7.37
CA HIS A 162 12.10 -4.22 7.68
C HIS A 162 11.80 -3.16 6.62
N CYS A 163 11.80 -3.54 5.33
CA CYS A 163 11.33 -2.65 4.27
C CYS A 163 9.89 -2.20 4.50
N ALA A 164 9.00 -3.13 4.87
CA ALA A 164 7.59 -2.84 5.12
C ALA A 164 7.37 -1.90 6.32
N GLU A 165 8.07 -2.15 7.43
CA GLU A 165 8.03 -1.29 8.61
C GLU A 165 8.59 0.11 8.31
N THR A 166 9.76 0.18 7.65
CA THR A 166 10.39 1.45 7.28
C THR A 166 9.50 2.27 6.35
N PHE A 167 8.86 1.62 5.37
CA PHE A 167 7.93 2.30 4.48
C PHE A 167 6.73 2.89 5.24
N ALA A 168 6.13 2.14 6.17
CA ALA A 168 5.03 2.64 6.99
C ALA A 168 5.46 3.82 7.89
N HIS A 169 6.70 3.83 8.37
CA HIS A 169 7.26 4.98 9.10
C HIS A 169 7.40 6.21 8.20
N LEU A 170 7.92 6.05 6.99
CA LEU A 170 8.05 7.15 6.02
C LEU A 170 6.71 7.79 5.67
N VAL A 171 5.67 6.98 5.45
CA VAL A 171 4.32 7.46 5.15
C VAL A 171 3.77 8.33 6.30
N ARG A 172 3.94 7.88 7.55
CA ARG A 172 3.54 8.68 8.72
C ARG A 172 4.36 9.95 8.88
N GLU A 173 5.68 9.88 8.70
CA GLU A 173 6.58 11.03 8.76
C GLU A 173 6.27 12.07 7.66
N ALA A 174 5.77 11.61 6.51
CA ALA A 174 5.29 12.47 5.45
C ALA A 174 4.01 13.24 5.84
N GLY A 175 3.32 12.82 6.90
CA GLY A 175 2.13 13.48 7.43
C GLY A 175 0.81 12.79 7.09
N ALA A 176 0.86 11.55 6.58
CA ALA A 176 -0.36 10.76 6.43
C ALA A 176 -0.99 10.50 7.81
N PRO A 177 -2.32 10.66 7.94
CA PRO A 177 -3.01 10.38 9.19
C PRO A 177 -2.99 8.89 9.54
N ASP A 178 -3.21 8.59 10.81
CA ASP A 178 -3.33 7.22 11.31
C ASP A 178 -4.47 6.50 10.58
N GLY A 179 -4.21 5.30 10.07
CA GLY A 179 -5.17 4.53 9.29
C GLY A 179 -5.02 4.65 7.77
N GLU A 180 -4.29 5.65 7.23
CA GLU A 180 -4.08 5.79 5.78
C GLU A 180 -3.25 4.63 5.19
N TRP A 181 -2.18 4.26 5.88
CA TRP A 181 -1.33 3.12 5.54
C TRP A 181 -0.98 2.33 6.79
N THR A 182 -1.46 1.11 6.88
CA THR A 182 -1.15 0.22 8.00
C THR A 182 -0.46 -1.05 7.50
N ASN A 183 0.82 -1.22 7.85
CA ASN A 183 1.52 -2.49 7.59
C ASN A 183 1.25 -3.47 8.73
N LEU A 184 0.84 -4.70 8.39
CA LEU A 184 0.57 -5.76 9.35
C LEU A 184 1.44 -7.00 9.08
N PHE A 185 2.05 -7.54 10.12
CA PHE A 185 2.76 -8.80 10.13
C PHE A 185 1.79 -9.93 10.52
N ILE A 186 1.02 -10.41 9.57
CA ILE A 186 -0.13 -11.31 9.77
C ILE A 186 -0.06 -12.57 8.92
N SER A 187 -0.84 -13.57 9.29
CA SER A 187 -1.00 -14.83 8.55
C SER A 187 -1.90 -14.68 7.32
N GLN A 188 -1.87 -15.69 6.44
CA GLN A 188 -2.80 -15.75 5.31
C GLN A 188 -4.27 -15.88 5.75
N GLU A 189 -4.53 -16.53 6.88
CA GLU A 189 -5.86 -16.66 7.47
C GLU A 189 -6.40 -15.29 7.93
N GLN A 190 -5.54 -14.48 8.55
CA GLN A 190 -5.91 -13.10 8.93
C GLN A 190 -6.16 -12.23 7.70
N VAL A 191 -5.39 -12.38 6.61
CA VAL A 191 -5.68 -11.71 5.33
C VAL A 191 -7.07 -12.09 4.82
N ALA A 192 -7.42 -13.37 4.85
CA ALA A 192 -8.73 -13.82 4.42
C ALA A 192 -9.87 -13.23 5.29
N LYS A 193 -9.66 -13.12 6.61
CA LYS A 193 -10.60 -12.45 7.52
C LYS A 193 -10.76 -10.97 7.18
N ILE A 194 -9.65 -10.26 6.92
CA ILE A 194 -9.67 -8.83 6.53
C ILE A 194 -10.44 -8.65 5.22
N ILE A 195 -10.19 -9.50 4.20
CA ILE A 195 -10.94 -9.42 2.94
C ILE A 195 -12.42 -9.70 3.13
N ALA A 196 -12.81 -10.54 4.10
CA ALA A 196 -14.21 -10.85 4.42
C ALA A 196 -14.93 -9.72 5.16
N ASP A 197 -14.20 -8.83 5.82
CA ASP A 197 -14.76 -7.76 6.66
C ASP A 197 -15.50 -6.70 5.82
N ASP A 198 -16.69 -6.29 6.23
CA ASP A 198 -17.55 -5.35 5.48
C ASP A 198 -16.95 -3.95 5.31
N ARG A 199 -16.01 -3.56 6.17
CA ARG A 199 -15.27 -2.29 6.07
C ARG A 199 -14.27 -2.28 4.90
N VAL A 200 -13.80 -3.44 4.46
CA VAL A 200 -12.84 -3.60 3.35
C VAL A 200 -13.60 -3.74 2.03
N GLN A 201 -13.33 -2.89 1.07
CA GLN A 201 -14.09 -2.80 -0.19
C GLN A 201 -13.32 -3.35 -1.40
N GLY A 202 -12.05 -3.66 -1.25
CA GLY A 202 -11.25 -4.22 -2.31
C GLY A 202 -9.99 -4.90 -1.83
N ALA A 203 -9.40 -5.71 -2.72
CA ALA A 203 -8.12 -6.36 -2.50
C ALA A 203 -7.20 -6.13 -3.70
N ALA A 204 -5.93 -5.81 -3.42
CA ALA A 204 -4.86 -5.73 -4.41
C ALA A 204 -3.82 -6.80 -4.11
N LEU A 205 -3.34 -7.49 -5.14
CA LEU A 205 -2.27 -8.46 -4.99
C LEU A 205 -1.29 -8.36 -6.15
N THR A 206 -0.02 -8.29 -5.82
CA THR A 206 1.06 -8.63 -6.74
C THR A 206 1.71 -9.94 -6.28
N GLY A 207 1.87 -10.91 -7.16
CA GLY A 207 2.47 -12.19 -6.79
C GLY A 207 2.19 -13.33 -7.76
N SER A 208 2.33 -14.57 -7.28
CA SER A 208 2.12 -15.76 -8.10
C SER A 208 0.65 -15.96 -8.47
N GLU A 209 0.38 -16.65 -9.58
CA GLU A 209 -0.96 -17.05 -10.01
C GLU A 209 -1.75 -17.75 -8.89
N LYS A 210 -1.08 -18.61 -8.13
CA LYS A 210 -1.69 -19.32 -6.98
C LYS A 210 -2.18 -18.34 -5.92
N ALA A 211 -1.36 -17.37 -5.53
CA ALA A 211 -1.75 -16.36 -4.56
C ALA A 211 -2.87 -15.45 -5.12
N GLY A 212 -2.78 -15.08 -6.40
CA GLY A 212 -3.79 -14.32 -7.10
C GLY A 212 -5.15 -15.02 -7.15
N SER A 213 -5.16 -16.33 -7.43
CA SER A 213 -6.38 -17.13 -7.42
C SER A 213 -7.03 -17.16 -6.03
N VAL A 214 -6.24 -17.35 -4.96
CA VAL A 214 -6.75 -17.38 -3.58
C VAL A 214 -7.37 -16.04 -3.20
N VAL A 215 -6.64 -14.92 -3.39
CA VAL A 215 -7.12 -13.57 -3.02
C VAL A 215 -8.35 -13.19 -3.84
N ALA A 216 -8.33 -13.46 -5.16
CA ALA A 216 -9.48 -13.15 -6.02
C ALA A 216 -10.73 -13.96 -5.67
N SER A 217 -10.57 -15.25 -5.39
CA SER A 217 -11.69 -16.09 -4.98
C SER A 217 -12.30 -15.62 -3.66
N GLN A 218 -11.44 -15.20 -2.72
CA GLN A 218 -11.90 -14.65 -1.44
C GLN A 218 -12.64 -13.31 -1.65
N ALA A 219 -12.11 -12.40 -2.46
CA ALA A 219 -12.75 -11.12 -2.77
C ALA A 219 -14.11 -11.33 -3.50
N ALA A 220 -14.16 -12.24 -4.48
CA ALA A 220 -15.36 -12.55 -5.23
C ALA A 220 -16.47 -13.12 -4.36
N LYS A 221 -16.14 -13.96 -3.36
CA LYS A 221 -17.10 -14.50 -2.39
C LYS A 221 -17.89 -13.41 -1.66
N TYR A 222 -17.27 -12.25 -1.44
CA TYR A 222 -17.88 -11.10 -0.75
C TYR A 222 -18.19 -9.94 -1.71
N ILE A 223 -18.20 -10.18 -3.02
CA ILE A 223 -18.53 -9.20 -4.08
C ILE A 223 -17.63 -7.96 -4.02
N LYS A 224 -16.35 -8.14 -3.69
CA LYS A 224 -15.37 -7.06 -3.55
C LYS A 224 -14.49 -6.94 -4.80
N LYS A 225 -14.07 -5.70 -5.10
CA LYS A 225 -13.13 -5.45 -6.20
C LYS A 225 -11.80 -6.16 -5.94
N ALA A 226 -11.23 -6.77 -6.97
CA ALA A 226 -9.91 -7.38 -6.89
C ALA A 226 -9.02 -6.93 -8.06
N THR A 227 -7.84 -6.38 -7.76
CA THR A 227 -6.79 -6.07 -8.73
C THR A 227 -5.63 -7.02 -8.52
N ARG A 228 -5.12 -7.60 -9.61
CA ARG A 228 -4.04 -8.59 -9.56
C ARG A 228 -3.00 -8.27 -10.61
N GLU A 229 -1.74 -8.37 -10.21
CA GLU A 229 -0.59 -8.43 -11.11
C GLU A 229 0.14 -9.75 -10.85
N LEU A 230 0.17 -10.59 -11.86
CA LEU A 230 0.62 -11.98 -11.76
C LEU A 230 1.86 -12.19 -12.62
N GLY A 231 2.83 -12.95 -12.10
CA GLY A 231 4.05 -13.30 -12.79
C GLY A 231 4.70 -14.55 -12.19
#